data_b6db516b6853e27693d3c06d3eb6a4a6
#
_entry.id   b6db516b6853e27693d3c06d3eb6a4a6
#
_cell.length_a   1.000
_cell.length_b   1.000
_cell.length_c   1.000
_cell.angle_alpha   90.00
_cell.angle_beta   90.00
_cell.angle_gamma   90.00
#
_symmetry.space_group_name_H-M   'P 1'
#
loop_
_entity.id
_entity.type
_entity.pdbx_description
1 polymer ?
#
loop_
_entity_poly.entity_id
_entity_poly.type
_entity_poly.pdbx_seq_one_letter_code
_entity_poly.pdbx_strand_id
1 'polypeptide(L)'
;MITLYHGSYVSVPSPLTGAGRRELDFGPGFYVTSLREQAERWARRVCVIRAADTPLISTYEFDETALPADVRRLRLEHYDREWLDFIVSSRRGEEPWKGYDIIEGGVANDQVIDTVEDYFSGRITAEQAIGQLRFAQPTHQMCISSQAVVDRCLRYISTDPVEKGGAR
;
A
#
# COMPACT_ATOMS: atom_id res chain seq x y z
N MET A 1 0.24 -14.99 12.38
CA MET A 1 1.43 -14.34 11.78
C MET A 1 1.25 -14.27 10.28
N ILE A 2 1.50 -13.10 9.68
CA ILE A 2 1.39 -12.87 8.23
C ILE A 2 2.73 -12.35 7.75
N THR A 3 3.24 -12.90 6.63
CA THR A 3 4.44 -12.36 5.98
C THR A 3 4.08 -11.15 5.12
N LEU A 4 4.79 -10.04 5.34
CA LEU A 4 4.61 -8.79 4.61
C LEU A 4 5.94 -8.33 4.00
N TYR A 5 5.85 -7.61 2.89
CA TYR A 5 6.97 -7.15 2.09
C TYR A 5 6.92 -5.64 1.87
N HIS A 6 8.08 -5.02 1.93
CA HIS A 6 8.26 -3.61 1.55
C HIS A 6 9.34 -3.48 0.49
N GLY A 7 8.95 -2.95 -0.66
CA GLY A 7 9.88 -2.70 -1.77
C GLY A 7 10.52 -1.32 -1.66
N SER A 8 11.85 -1.25 -1.74
CA SER A 8 12.60 0.00 -1.61
C SER A 8 13.93 -0.08 -2.36
N TYR A 9 14.73 0.96 -2.28
CA TYR A 9 16.12 1.03 -2.73
C TYR A 9 17.10 0.99 -1.55
N VAL A 10 16.59 0.93 -0.33
CA VAL A 10 17.36 0.81 0.92
C VAL A 10 16.76 -0.26 1.80
N SER A 11 17.58 -0.88 2.65
CA SER A 11 17.11 -1.76 3.72
C SER A 11 16.35 -0.96 4.78
N VAL A 12 15.23 -1.51 5.27
CA VAL A 12 14.37 -0.86 6.26
C VAL A 12 14.16 -1.79 7.47
N PRO A 13 15.21 -2.03 8.30
CA PRO A 13 15.08 -2.90 9.47
C PRO A 13 14.22 -2.31 10.60
N SER A 14 14.11 -0.98 10.66
CA SER A 14 13.36 -0.25 11.68
C SER A 14 12.44 0.77 11.00
N PRO A 15 11.25 0.37 10.55
CA PRO A 15 10.34 1.26 9.84
C PRO A 15 9.85 2.42 10.69
N LEU A 16 9.79 3.61 10.10
CA LEU A 16 9.22 4.81 10.71
C LEU A 16 7.97 5.25 9.94
N THR A 17 6.84 5.35 10.62
CA THR A 17 5.57 5.72 10.00
C THR A 17 5.54 7.17 9.49
N GLY A 18 6.36 8.05 10.06
CA GLY A 18 6.48 9.45 9.65
C GLY A 18 7.46 9.71 8.50
N ALA A 19 8.21 8.71 8.04
CA ALA A 19 9.23 8.89 7.00
C ALA A 19 8.67 8.91 5.56
N GLY A 20 7.43 8.49 5.36
CA GLY A 20 6.77 8.40 4.06
C GLY A 20 6.20 9.73 3.55
N ARG A 21 5.75 9.72 2.27
CA ARG A 21 5.03 10.84 1.67
C ARG A 21 3.63 10.97 2.26
N ARG A 22 3.12 12.20 2.35
CA ARG A 22 1.75 12.46 2.83
C ARG A 22 0.66 12.20 1.77
N GLU A 23 1.02 12.25 0.49
CA GLU A 23 0.09 12.17 -0.65
C GLU A 23 -0.05 10.74 -1.19
N LEU A 24 -0.29 9.78 -0.30
CA LEU A 24 -0.58 8.40 -0.66
C LEU A 24 -2.05 8.09 -0.43
N ASP A 25 -2.58 7.12 -1.18
CA ASP A 25 -4.02 6.80 -1.20
C ASP A 25 -4.60 6.44 0.18
N PHE A 26 -3.80 5.85 1.06
CA PHE A 26 -4.19 5.52 2.44
C PHE A 26 -3.56 6.46 3.49
N GLY A 27 -3.02 7.59 3.05
CA GLY A 27 -2.42 8.59 3.92
C GLY A 27 -0.98 8.28 4.36
N PRO A 28 -0.45 9.06 5.29
CA PRO A 28 0.90 8.87 5.80
C PRO A 28 1.02 7.61 6.65
N GLY A 29 2.10 6.86 6.47
CA GLY A 29 2.35 5.62 7.21
C GLY A 29 3.43 4.76 6.58
N PHE A 30 3.68 3.60 7.14
CA PHE A 30 4.55 2.59 6.58
C PHE A 30 3.73 1.61 5.72
N TYR A 31 4.10 1.46 4.46
CA TYR A 31 3.37 0.67 3.48
C TYR A 31 4.03 -0.69 3.26
N VAL A 32 3.24 -1.74 3.36
CA VAL A 32 3.64 -3.12 3.11
C VAL A 32 2.58 -3.84 2.28
N THR A 33 2.93 -4.98 1.72
CA THR A 33 2.01 -5.84 0.97
C THR A 33 2.25 -7.31 1.31
N SER A 34 1.22 -8.13 1.22
CA SER A 34 1.35 -9.60 1.29
C SER A 34 1.81 -10.21 -0.04
N LEU A 35 1.80 -9.44 -1.12
CA LEU A 35 2.16 -9.89 -2.48
C LEU A 35 3.62 -9.54 -2.78
N ARG A 36 4.53 -10.51 -2.67
CA ARG A 36 5.96 -10.31 -2.91
C ARG A 36 6.25 -9.70 -4.29
N GLU A 37 5.63 -10.21 -5.34
CA GLU A 37 5.82 -9.69 -6.70
C GLU A 37 5.41 -8.20 -6.84
N GLN A 38 4.38 -7.77 -6.10
CA GLN A 38 3.98 -6.36 -6.06
C GLN A 38 5.05 -5.50 -5.41
N ALA A 39 5.63 -5.94 -4.29
CA ALA A 39 6.74 -5.26 -3.63
C ALA A 39 7.98 -5.19 -4.53
N GLU A 40 8.28 -6.25 -5.29
CA GLU A 40 9.39 -6.28 -6.25
C GLU A 40 9.21 -5.27 -7.38
N ARG A 41 8.01 -5.21 -7.98
CA ARG A 41 7.70 -4.19 -9.02
C ARG A 41 7.87 -2.78 -8.45
N TRP A 42 7.40 -2.54 -7.24
CA TRP A 42 7.54 -1.25 -6.56
C TRP A 42 8.99 -0.91 -6.28
N ALA A 43 9.79 -1.86 -5.78
CA ALA A 43 11.23 -1.66 -5.54
C ALA A 43 11.98 -1.24 -6.81
N ARG A 44 11.71 -1.92 -7.95
CA ARG A 44 12.30 -1.56 -9.25
C ARG A 44 11.91 -0.14 -9.67
N ARG A 45 10.62 0.22 -9.52
CA ARG A 45 10.12 1.56 -9.85
C ARG A 45 10.78 2.64 -9.00
N VAL A 46 10.89 2.43 -7.69
CA VAL A 46 11.53 3.39 -6.77
C VAL A 46 13.01 3.54 -7.09
N CYS A 47 13.73 2.47 -7.44
CA CYS A 47 15.12 2.53 -7.88
C CYS A 47 15.29 3.43 -9.11
N VAL A 48 14.41 3.31 -10.10
CA VAL A 48 14.44 4.19 -11.29
C VAL A 48 14.21 5.65 -10.89
N ILE A 49 13.19 5.93 -10.07
CA ILE A 49 12.87 7.29 -9.62
C ILE A 49 14.01 7.92 -8.81
N ARG A 50 14.71 7.12 -8.00
CA ARG A 50 15.77 7.57 -7.11
C ARG A 50 17.18 7.46 -7.71
N ALA A 51 17.29 6.97 -8.93
CA ALA A 51 18.56 6.66 -9.60
C ALA A 51 19.46 5.76 -8.72
N ALA A 52 18.84 4.75 -8.07
CA ALA A 52 19.51 3.78 -7.24
C ALA A 52 19.79 2.49 -8.03
N ASP A 53 20.86 1.78 -7.65
CA ASP A 53 21.36 0.65 -8.44
C ASP A 53 20.66 -0.68 -8.15
N THR A 54 20.21 -0.87 -6.92
CA THR A 54 19.73 -2.18 -6.45
C THR A 54 18.35 -2.08 -5.79
N PRO A 55 17.32 -2.65 -6.42
CA PRO A 55 16.02 -2.77 -5.77
C PRO A 55 16.07 -3.82 -4.66
N LEU A 56 15.51 -3.49 -3.51
CA LEU A 56 15.55 -4.30 -2.29
C LEU A 56 14.13 -4.61 -1.81
N ILE A 57 13.97 -5.79 -1.22
CA ILE A 57 12.76 -6.22 -0.50
C ILE A 57 13.11 -6.43 0.96
N SER A 58 12.48 -5.66 1.83
CA SER A 58 12.48 -5.93 3.26
C SER A 58 11.29 -6.81 3.60
N THR A 59 11.55 -7.90 4.29
CA THR A 59 10.56 -8.91 4.69
C THR A 59 10.28 -8.79 6.18
N TYR A 60 9.00 -8.87 6.54
CA TYR A 60 8.52 -8.78 7.93
C TYR A 60 7.53 -9.89 8.24
N GLU A 61 7.43 -10.22 9.52
CA GLU A 61 6.29 -10.94 10.09
C GLU A 61 5.41 -9.97 10.87
N PHE A 62 4.12 -9.99 10.56
CA PHE A 62 3.11 -9.20 11.25
C PHE A 62 2.29 -10.09 12.18
N ASP A 63 2.33 -9.80 13.47
CA ASP A 63 1.57 -10.51 14.49
C ASP A 63 0.25 -9.81 14.78
N GLU A 64 -0.83 -10.28 14.17
CA GLU A 64 -2.17 -9.73 14.40
C GLU A 64 -2.67 -9.97 15.84
N THR A 65 -2.14 -10.98 16.53
CA THR A 65 -2.55 -11.28 17.91
C THR A 65 -1.96 -10.29 18.92
N ALA A 66 -0.89 -9.59 18.53
CA ALA A 66 -0.26 -8.55 19.33
C ALA A 66 -0.90 -7.16 19.15
N LEU A 67 -1.89 -7.01 18.28
CA LEU A 67 -2.57 -5.72 18.09
C LEU A 67 -3.19 -5.22 19.39
N PRO A 68 -3.03 -3.91 19.71
CA PRO A 68 -3.76 -3.28 20.80
C PRO A 68 -5.27 -3.44 20.64
N ALA A 69 -5.99 -3.59 21.76
CA ALA A 69 -7.44 -3.78 21.73
C ALA A 69 -8.22 -2.57 21.18
N ASP A 70 -7.63 -1.38 21.25
CA ASP A 70 -8.17 -0.11 20.79
C ASP A 70 -7.71 0.30 19.39
N VAL A 71 -6.95 -0.58 18.68
CA VAL A 71 -6.49 -0.31 17.33
C VAL A 71 -7.67 -0.14 16.37
N ARG A 72 -7.65 0.93 15.60
CA ARG A 72 -8.66 1.21 14.58
C ARG A 72 -8.14 0.79 13.21
N ARG A 73 -8.74 -0.29 12.68
CA ARG A 73 -8.38 -0.88 11.39
C ARG A 73 -9.53 -0.74 10.41
N LEU A 74 -9.24 -0.20 9.23
CA LEU A 74 -10.15 -0.16 8.09
C LEU A 74 -9.67 -1.18 7.04
N ARG A 75 -10.60 -2.01 6.56
CA ARG A 75 -10.36 -2.96 5.48
C ARG A 75 -11.25 -2.65 4.29
N LEU A 76 -10.65 -2.30 3.18
CA LEU A 76 -11.29 -2.04 1.90
C LEU A 76 -11.00 -3.23 0.97
N GLU A 77 -11.66 -4.36 1.23
CA GLU A 77 -11.33 -5.66 0.65
C GLU A 77 -11.63 -5.78 -0.84
N HIS A 78 -12.51 -4.93 -1.35
CA HIS A 78 -12.97 -4.97 -2.73
C HIS A 78 -12.80 -3.62 -3.43
N TYR A 79 -12.66 -3.63 -4.76
CA TYR A 79 -12.79 -2.43 -5.59
C TYR A 79 -14.27 -2.08 -5.77
N ASP A 80 -14.91 -1.68 -4.68
CA ASP A 80 -16.31 -1.29 -4.60
C ASP A 80 -16.48 0.23 -4.40
N ARG A 81 -17.69 0.64 -4.12
CA ARG A 81 -18.02 2.04 -3.90
C ARG A 81 -17.28 2.64 -2.70
N GLU A 82 -17.13 1.87 -1.62
CA GLU A 82 -16.45 2.32 -0.41
C GLU A 82 -14.97 2.59 -0.68
N TRP A 83 -14.27 1.64 -1.35
CA TRP A 83 -12.89 1.82 -1.77
C TRP A 83 -12.73 3.03 -2.70
N LEU A 84 -13.59 3.14 -3.73
CA LEU A 84 -13.53 4.21 -4.73
C LEU A 84 -13.72 5.58 -4.09
N ASP A 85 -14.71 5.75 -3.24
CA ASP A 85 -14.99 7.02 -2.55
C ASP A 85 -13.86 7.37 -1.57
N PHE A 86 -13.26 6.38 -0.91
CA PHE A 86 -12.11 6.58 -0.04
C PHE A 86 -10.90 7.12 -0.81
N ILE A 87 -10.54 6.49 -1.94
CA ILE A 87 -9.41 6.94 -2.78
C ILE A 87 -9.65 8.34 -3.33
N VAL A 88 -10.86 8.62 -3.81
CA VAL A 88 -11.22 9.94 -4.34
C VAL A 88 -11.19 11.01 -3.25
N SER A 89 -11.70 10.72 -2.05
CA SER A 89 -11.62 11.61 -0.89
C SER A 89 -10.17 11.92 -0.51
N SER A 90 -9.31 10.90 -0.49
CA SER A 90 -7.87 11.08 -0.28
C SER A 90 -7.24 12.04 -1.30
N ARG A 91 -7.58 11.88 -2.57
CA ARG A 91 -7.05 12.71 -3.67
C ARG A 91 -7.58 14.15 -3.66
N ARG A 92 -8.74 14.36 -3.05
CA ARG A 92 -9.30 15.71 -2.78
C ARG A 92 -8.67 16.40 -1.58
N GLY A 93 -7.81 15.69 -0.82
CA GLY A 93 -7.20 16.22 0.39
C GLY A 93 -8.12 16.25 1.60
N GLU A 94 -9.20 15.44 1.59
CA GLU A 94 -10.18 15.37 2.68
C GLU A 94 -9.70 14.50 3.86
N GLU A 95 -8.55 13.85 3.73
CA GLU A 95 -7.87 13.06 4.77
C GLU A 95 -8.76 11.97 5.42
N PRO A 96 -9.42 11.08 4.62
CA PRO A 96 -10.32 10.05 5.16
C PRO A 96 -9.59 9.00 6.01
N TRP A 97 -8.26 8.95 5.93
CA TRP A 97 -7.41 8.08 6.75
C TRP A 97 -7.28 8.52 8.21
N LYS A 98 -7.63 9.77 8.53
CA LYS A 98 -7.55 10.26 9.91
C LYS A 98 -8.38 9.41 10.84
N GLY A 99 -7.75 9.00 11.92
CA GLY A 99 -8.40 8.20 12.91
C GLY A 99 -8.27 6.69 12.76
N TYR A 100 -7.57 6.21 11.74
CA TYR A 100 -7.20 4.80 11.60
C TYR A 100 -5.72 4.59 11.88
N ASP A 101 -5.39 3.48 12.54
CA ASP A 101 -4.03 3.04 12.82
C ASP A 101 -3.50 2.12 11.72
N ILE A 102 -4.41 1.39 11.08
CA ILE A 102 -4.14 0.52 9.93
C ILE A 102 -5.23 0.70 8.89
N ILE A 103 -4.83 0.88 7.63
CA ILE A 103 -5.73 0.84 6.48
C ILE A 103 -5.19 -0.17 5.48
N GLU A 104 -6.07 -1.03 4.98
CA GLU A 104 -5.72 -2.17 4.14
C GLU A 104 -6.70 -2.29 2.97
N GLY A 105 -6.18 -2.55 1.77
CA GLY A 105 -7.02 -2.68 0.59
C GLY A 105 -6.25 -2.78 -0.71
N GLY A 106 -6.95 -2.69 -1.81
CA GLY A 106 -6.36 -2.67 -3.15
C GLY A 106 -5.60 -1.37 -3.44
N VAL A 107 -4.63 -1.46 -4.34
CA VAL A 107 -3.81 -0.33 -4.80
C VAL A 107 -4.47 0.32 -6.02
N ALA A 108 -4.53 1.64 -6.07
CA ALA A 108 -4.84 2.39 -7.29
C ALA A 108 -3.59 2.43 -8.20
N ASN A 109 -3.24 1.28 -8.76
CA ASN A 109 -2.10 1.11 -9.65
C ASN A 109 -2.41 1.57 -11.09
N ASP A 110 -1.45 1.41 -11.99
CA ASP A 110 -1.54 1.84 -13.39
C ASP A 110 -2.75 1.21 -14.13
N GLN A 111 -3.27 0.06 -13.69
CA GLN A 111 -4.43 -0.59 -14.30
C GLN A 111 -5.77 0.04 -13.89
N VAL A 112 -5.84 0.66 -12.72
CA VAL A 112 -7.08 1.21 -12.15
C VAL A 112 -7.08 2.72 -12.06
N ILE A 113 -5.90 3.36 -12.19
CA ILE A 113 -5.74 4.80 -11.98
C ILE A 113 -6.61 5.62 -12.94
N ASP A 114 -6.65 5.25 -14.21
CA ASP A 114 -7.45 5.97 -15.22
C ASP A 114 -8.94 5.94 -14.85
N THR A 115 -9.44 4.79 -14.40
CA THR A 115 -10.84 4.65 -13.95
C THR A 115 -11.12 5.52 -12.72
N VAL A 116 -10.18 5.58 -11.76
CA VAL A 116 -10.30 6.44 -10.58
C VAL A 116 -10.31 7.91 -10.97
N GLU A 117 -9.44 8.32 -11.90
CA GLU A 117 -9.37 9.69 -12.40
C GLU A 117 -10.61 10.09 -13.22
N ASP A 118 -11.15 9.18 -14.01
CA ASP A 118 -12.39 9.40 -14.76
C ASP A 118 -13.58 9.60 -13.83
N TYR A 119 -13.66 8.82 -12.77
CA TYR A 119 -14.68 9.00 -11.74
C TYR A 119 -14.45 10.29 -10.94
N PHE A 120 -13.23 10.56 -10.52
CA PHE A 120 -12.87 11.78 -9.81
C PHE A 120 -13.25 13.06 -10.56
N SER A 121 -13.01 13.08 -11.88
CA SER A 121 -13.32 14.22 -12.76
C SER A 121 -14.79 14.27 -13.20
N GLY A 122 -15.61 13.30 -12.82
CA GLY A 122 -17.03 13.22 -13.19
C GLY A 122 -17.29 12.78 -14.63
N ARG A 123 -16.28 12.21 -15.33
CA ARG A 123 -16.43 11.68 -16.68
C ARG A 123 -17.25 10.39 -16.73
N ILE A 124 -17.20 9.60 -15.67
CA ILE A 124 -18.00 8.38 -15.51
C ILE A 124 -18.72 8.36 -14.17
N THR A 125 -19.78 7.57 -14.08
CA THR A 125 -20.51 7.35 -12.83
C THR A 125 -19.79 6.33 -11.93
N ALA A 126 -20.18 6.25 -10.65
CA ALA A 126 -19.66 5.23 -9.74
C ALA A 126 -19.94 3.81 -10.25
N GLU A 127 -21.13 3.54 -10.80
CA GLU A 127 -21.51 2.25 -11.36
C GLU A 127 -20.63 1.87 -12.54
N GLN A 128 -20.32 2.82 -13.42
CA GLN A 128 -19.41 2.61 -14.55
C GLN A 128 -17.99 2.33 -14.06
N ALA A 129 -17.49 3.09 -13.09
CA ALA A 129 -16.17 2.86 -12.51
C ALA A 129 -16.06 1.47 -11.86
N ILE A 130 -17.02 1.08 -11.03
CA ILE A 130 -17.05 -0.24 -10.39
C ILE A 130 -17.15 -1.36 -11.44
N GLY A 131 -17.91 -1.17 -12.50
CA GLY A 131 -18.00 -2.10 -13.63
C GLY A 131 -16.65 -2.33 -14.32
N GLN A 132 -15.86 -1.28 -14.51
CA GLN A 132 -14.51 -1.37 -15.07
C GLN A 132 -13.52 -2.03 -14.09
N LEU A 133 -13.57 -1.68 -12.81
CA LEU A 133 -12.69 -2.22 -11.77
C LEU A 133 -12.89 -3.72 -11.51
N ARG A 134 -14.04 -4.28 -11.91
CA ARG A 134 -14.33 -5.73 -11.80
C ARG A 134 -13.28 -6.60 -12.48
N PHE A 135 -12.63 -6.10 -13.51
CA PHE A 135 -11.62 -6.82 -14.28
C PHE A 135 -10.19 -6.54 -13.82
N ALA A 136 -10.00 -5.68 -12.81
CA ALA A 136 -8.69 -5.38 -12.28
C ALA A 136 -8.11 -6.61 -11.57
N GLN A 137 -6.79 -6.81 -11.73
CA GLN A 137 -6.08 -7.86 -11.01
C GLN A 137 -6.06 -7.54 -9.51
N PRO A 138 -6.24 -8.53 -8.64
CA PRO A 138 -6.14 -8.32 -7.20
C PRO A 138 -4.78 -7.76 -6.81
N THR A 139 -4.79 -6.70 -6.02
CA THR A 139 -3.61 -6.08 -5.42
C THR A 139 -3.84 -5.96 -3.93
N HIS A 140 -2.78 -5.73 -3.17
CA HIS A 140 -2.88 -5.56 -1.74
C HIS A 140 -1.88 -4.52 -1.24
N GLN A 141 -2.34 -3.64 -0.37
CA GLN A 141 -1.45 -2.80 0.44
C GLN A 141 -2.03 -2.64 1.84
N MET A 142 -1.14 -2.53 2.79
CA MET A 142 -1.44 -2.18 4.17
C MET A 142 -0.62 -0.94 4.52
N CYS A 143 -1.29 0.11 4.94
CA CYS A 143 -0.69 1.31 5.50
C CYS A 143 -0.80 1.26 7.01
N ILE A 144 0.32 1.26 7.71
CA ILE A 144 0.38 1.33 9.17
C ILE A 144 0.80 2.75 9.54
N SER A 145 -0.13 3.54 10.08
CA SER A 145 0.09 4.93 10.48
C SER A 145 0.55 5.06 11.94
N SER A 146 0.25 4.05 12.76
CA SER A 146 0.64 4.02 14.18
C SER A 146 2.03 3.41 14.38
N GLN A 147 2.98 4.20 14.89
CA GLN A 147 4.32 3.70 15.23
C GLN A 147 4.25 2.61 16.30
N ALA A 148 3.36 2.74 17.26
CA ALA A 148 3.17 1.73 18.31
C ALA A 148 2.75 0.36 17.74
N VAL A 149 1.96 0.35 16.65
CA VAL A 149 1.59 -0.88 15.94
C VAL A 149 2.80 -1.46 15.21
N VAL A 150 3.60 -0.62 14.53
CA VAL A 150 4.85 -1.07 13.89
C VAL A 150 5.77 -1.72 14.92
N ASP A 151 6.06 -1.03 16.00
CA ASP A 151 7.03 -1.48 17.01
C ASP A 151 6.59 -2.75 17.73
N ARG A 152 5.29 -2.93 17.91
CA ARG A 152 4.71 -4.06 18.65
C ARG A 152 4.41 -5.27 17.78
N CYS A 153 3.95 -5.05 16.55
CA CYS A 153 3.36 -6.10 15.73
C CYS A 153 4.20 -6.48 14.50
N LEU A 154 5.12 -5.62 14.06
CA LEU A 154 5.90 -5.84 12.84
C LEU A 154 7.34 -6.21 13.18
N ARG A 155 7.71 -7.47 12.93
CA ARG A 155 9.05 -7.99 13.17
C ARG A 155 9.84 -8.07 11.87
N TYR A 156 10.97 -7.37 11.79
CA TYR A 156 11.88 -7.47 10.65
C TYR A 156 12.54 -8.86 10.58
N ILE A 157 12.64 -9.42 9.38
CA ILE A 157 13.23 -10.73 9.11
C ILE A 157 14.52 -10.60 8.30
N SER A 158 14.43 -10.01 7.09
CA SER A 158 15.56 -9.88 6.18
C SER A 158 15.37 -8.73 5.20
N THR A 159 16.44 -8.36 4.53
CA THR A 159 16.41 -7.58 3.30
C THR A 159 17.21 -8.32 2.23
N ASP A 160 16.58 -8.52 1.09
CA ASP A 160 17.14 -9.25 -0.03
C ASP A 160 17.09 -8.40 -1.31
N PRO A 161 18.11 -8.48 -2.19
CA PRO A 161 18.03 -7.84 -3.49
C PRO A 161 16.95 -8.52 -4.34
N VAL A 162 16.25 -7.71 -5.13
CA VAL A 162 15.33 -8.24 -6.15
C VAL A 162 16.16 -8.79 -7.30
N GLU A 163 15.98 -10.06 -7.63
CA GLU A 163 16.66 -10.67 -8.77
C GLU A 163 16.38 -9.88 -10.04
N LYS A 164 17.44 -9.64 -10.84
CA LYS A 164 17.27 -9.08 -12.17
C LYS A 164 16.45 -10.08 -12.95
N GLY A 165 15.20 -9.73 -13.25
CA GLY A 165 14.34 -10.56 -14.07
C GLY A 165 15.09 -10.93 -15.33
N GLY A 166 15.35 -12.22 -15.52
CA GLY A 166 15.95 -12.69 -16.77
C GLY A 166 15.03 -12.26 -17.91
N ALA A 167 15.57 -11.46 -18.81
CA ALA A 167 14.92 -11.20 -20.09
C ALA A 167 14.69 -12.56 -20.74
N ARG A 168 13.44 -12.98 -20.84
CA ARG A 168 12.99 -14.04 -21.76
C ARG A 168 12.46 -13.36 -23.00
#